data_97401daedd9e515092e3e0cf3d571796
#
_entry.id   97401daedd9e515092e3e0cf3d571796
#
_cell.length_a   1.000
_cell.length_b   1.000
_cell.length_c   1.000
_cell.angle_alpha   90.00
_cell.angle_beta   90.00
_cell.angle_gamma   90.00
#
_symmetry.space_group_name_H-M   'P 1'
#
loop_
_entity.id
_entity.type
_entity.pdbx_description
1 polymer ?
#
loop_
_entity_poly.entity_id
_entity_poly.type
_entity_poly.pdbx_seq_one_letter_code
_entity_poly.pdbx_strand_id
1 'polypeptide(L)'
;MPHHKSAAKRVVTNEKRRQRNIAATSRLKTAIKSVRTATTRTQGEAALKQTVAVLDRTASKGIIKRETASRNKSRLATFVAKLPA
;
A
#
# COMPACT_ATOMS: atom_id res chain seq x y z
N MET A 1 -12.62 32.22 21.15
CA MET A 1 -12.65 32.44 19.69
C MET A 1 -12.89 31.11 18.96
N PRO A 2 -13.88 31.06 18.06
CA PRO A 2 -14.18 29.80 17.33
C PRO A 2 -13.00 29.28 16.50
N HIS A 3 -12.15 30.18 16.00
CA HIS A 3 -11.02 29.83 15.16
C HIS A 3 -9.98 28.94 15.84
N HIS A 4 -9.77 29.12 17.14
CA HIS A 4 -8.80 28.32 17.89
C HIS A 4 -9.25 26.88 18.06
N LYS A 5 -10.53 26.66 18.33
CA LYS A 5 -11.09 25.31 18.45
C LYS A 5 -11.05 24.57 17.12
N SER A 6 -11.38 25.25 16.01
CA SER A 6 -11.32 24.67 14.67
C SER A 6 -9.89 24.30 14.28
N ALA A 7 -8.91 25.16 14.57
CA ALA A 7 -7.50 24.91 14.28
C ALA A 7 -6.99 23.72 15.11
N ALA A 8 -7.32 23.66 16.39
CA ALA A 8 -6.94 22.55 17.26
C ALA A 8 -7.52 21.23 16.77
N LYS A 9 -8.79 21.21 16.35
CA LYS A 9 -9.44 20.03 15.81
C LYS A 9 -8.79 19.58 14.51
N ARG A 10 -8.42 20.50 13.61
CA ARG A 10 -7.73 20.18 12.37
C ARG A 10 -6.36 19.54 12.63
N VAL A 11 -5.61 20.05 13.59
CA VAL A 11 -4.31 19.51 13.97
C VAL A 11 -4.46 18.05 14.42
N VAL A 12 -5.42 17.77 15.30
CA VAL A 12 -5.69 16.42 15.78
C VAL A 12 -6.13 15.50 14.62
N THR A 13 -7.03 15.97 13.76
CA THR A 13 -7.55 15.22 12.62
C THR A 13 -6.43 14.94 11.62
N ASN A 14 -5.59 15.93 11.32
CA ASN A 14 -4.48 15.78 10.38
C ASN A 14 -3.43 14.80 10.91
N GLU A 15 -3.16 14.84 12.22
CA GLU A 15 -2.22 13.89 12.83
C GLU A 15 -2.75 12.46 12.76
N LYS A 16 -4.03 12.23 13.00
CA LYS A 16 -4.65 10.92 12.87
C LYS A 16 -4.57 10.41 11.43
N ARG A 17 -4.85 11.28 10.45
CA ARG A 17 -4.73 10.93 9.02
C ARG A 17 -3.29 10.58 8.67
N ARG A 18 -2.34 11.38 9.14
CA ARG A 18 -0.92 11.14 8.91
C ARG A 18 -0.49 9.79 9.45
N GLN A 19 -0.90 9.44 10.67
CA GLN A 19 -0.58 8.16 11.28
C GLN A 19 -1.19 6.99 10.50
N ARG A 20 -2.44 7.12 10.06
CA ARG A 20 -3.10 6.10 9.22
C ARG A 20 -2.39 5.92 7.89
N ASN A 21 -1.98 7.03 7.26
CA ASN A 21 -1.29 6.99 5.97
C ASN A 21 0.09 6.36 6.11
N ILE A 22 0.82 6.67 7.17
CA ILE A 22 2.12 6.06 7.47
C ILE A 22 1.95 4.55 7.68
N ALA A 23 0.96 4.13 8.46
CA ALA A 23 0.68 2.72 8.72
C ALA A 23 0.31 1.99 7.43
N ALA A 24 -0.53 2.58 6.59
CA ALA A 24 -0.95 1.99 5.31
C ALA A 24 0.24 1.88 4.35
N THR A 25 1.08 2.91 4.26
CA THR A 25 2.27 2.91 3.42
C THR A 25 3.27 1.85 3.90
N SER A 26 3.43 1.71 5.20
CA SER A 26 4.30 0.70 5.81
C SER A 26 3.82 -0.71 5.47
N ARG A 27 2.51 -0.98 5.58
CA ARG A 27 1.91 -2.27 5.19
C ARG A 27 2.14 -2.57 3.72
N LEU A 28 2.00 -1.56 2.87
CA LEU A 28 2.20 -1.69 1.43
C LEU A 28 3.65 -2.05 1.11
N LYS A 29 4.60 -1.37 1.72
CA LYS A 29 6.04 -1.67 1.55
C LYS A 29 6.36 -3.09 1.98
N THR A 30 5.81 -3.53 3.11
CA THR A 30 6.00 -4.89 3.61
C THR A 30 5.42 -5.92 2.64
N ALA A 31 4.23 -5.67 2.11
CA ALA A 31 3.58 -6.54 1.14
C ALA A 31 4.39 -6.66 -0.15
N ILE A 32 4.88 -5.54 -0.68
CA ILE A 32 5.72 -5.52 -1.89
C ILE A 32 7.02 -6.28 -1.65
N LYS A 33 7.66 -6.07 -0.50
CA LYS A 33 8.88 -6.79 -0.12
C LYS A 33 8.63 -8.29 -0.05
N SER A 34 7.48 -8.70 0.48
CA SER A 34 7.10 -10.11 0.55
C SER A 34 7.07 -10.77 -0.83
N VAL A 35 6.57 -10.08 -1.85
CA VAL A 35 6.59 -10.58 -3.24
C VAL A 35 8.02 -10.67 -3.75
N ARG A 36 8.81 -9.61 -3.55
CA ARG A 36 10.18 -9.53 -4.07
C ARG A 36 11.15 -10.52 -3.43
N THR A 37 10.89 -10.94 -2.21
CA THR A 37 11.72 -11.93 -1.51
C THR A 37 11.27 -13.37 -1.76
N ALA A 38 10.18 -13.59 -2.48
CA ALA A 38 9.73 -14.91 -2.87
C ALA A 38 10.77 -15.57 -3.80
N THR A 39 11.04 -16.84 -3.56
CA THR A 39 12.04 -17.59 -4.33
C THR A 39 11.42 -18.53 -5.36
N THR A 40 10.14 -18.88 -5.20
CA THR A 40 9.41 -19.74 -6.12
C THR A 40 8.16 -19.02 -6.61
N ARG A 41 7.67 -19.48 -7.79
CA ARG A 41 6.45 -18.92 -8.38
C ARG A 41 5.24 -19.10 -7.46
N THR A 42 5.12 -20.26 -6.82
CA THR A 42 4.01 -20.55 -5.90
C THR A 42 3.98 -19.55 -4.73
N GLN A 43 5.15 -19.31 -4.11
CA GLN A 43 5.28 -18.32 -3.05
C GLN A 43 4.98 -16.91 -3.56
N GLY A 44 5.49 -16.58 -4.74
CA GLY A 44 5.30 -15.29 -5.37
C GLY A 44 3.83 -15.02 -5.69
N GLU A 45 3.12 -16.00 -6.22
CA GLU A 45 1.69 -15.87 -6.54
C GLU A 45 0.85 -15.65 -5.29
N ALA A 46 1.13 -16.40 -4.22
CA ALA A 46 0.41 -16.23 -2.94
C ALA A 46 0.65 -14.84 -2.36
N ALA A 47 1.92 -14.39 -2.34
CA ALA A 47 2.28 -13.06 -1.86
C ALA A 47 1.70 -11.96 -2.75
N LEU A 48 1.70 -12.16 -4.08
CA LEU A 48 1.15 -11.21 -5.04
C LEU A 48 -0.35 -11.00 -4.82
N LYS A 49 -1.09 -12.07 -4.60
CA LYS A 49 -2.52 -11.99 -4.36
C LYS A 49 -2.83 -11.10 -3.16
N GLN A 50 -2.10 -11.27 -2.06
CA GLN A 50 -2.24 -10.44 -0.87
C GLN A 50 -1.82 -9.00 -1.14
N THR A 51 -0.73 -8.81 -1.87
CA THR A 51 -0.20 -7.47 -2.20
C THR A 51 -1.15 -6.70 -3.09
N VAL A 52 -1.77 -7.35 -4.08
CA VAL A 52 -2.79 -6.72 -4.94
C VAL A 52 -3.95 -6.21 -4.11
N ALA A 53 -4.42 -7.00 -3.14
CA ALA A 53 -5.49 -6.57 -2.25
C ALA A 53 -5.09 -5.32 -1.44
N VAL A 54 -3.86 -5.27 -0.94
CA VAL A 54 -3.33 -4.11 -0.21
C VAL A 54 -3.20 -2.89 -1.13
N LEU A 55 -2.69 -3.07 -2.36
CA LEU A 55 -2.58 -1.99 -3.35
C LEU A 55 -3.94 -1.40 -3.68
N ASP A 56 -4.93 -2.24 -3.96
CA ASP A 56 -6.28 -1.80 -4.29
C ASP A 56 -6.92 -1.05 -3.13
N ARG A 57 -6.77 -1.56 -1.91
CA ARG A 57 -7.30 -0.92 -0.70
C ARG A 57 -6.65 0.42 -0.46
N THR A 58 -5.33 0.52 -0.62
CA THR A 58 -4.57 1.75 -0.42
C THR A 58 -4.94 2.80 -1.45
N ALA A 59 -5.12 2.38 -2.71
CA ALA A 59 -5.57 3.28 -3.79
C ALA A 59 -7.01 3.73 -3.57
N SER A 60 -7.88 2.84 -3.11
CA SER A 60 -9.29 3.16 -2.82
C SER A 60 -9.40 4.21 -1.72
N LYS A 61 -8.50 4.20 -0.75
CA LYS A 61 -8.45 5.21 0.31
C LYS A 61 -7.79 6.52 -0.12
N GLY A 62 -7.27 6.59 -1.34
CA GLY A 62 -6.61 7.78 -1.87
C GLY A 62 -5.20 8.02 -1.35
N ILE A 63 -4.60 7.05 -0.67
CA ILE A 63 -3.24 7.16 -0.11
C ILE A 63 -2.20 7.12 -1.22
N ILE A 64 -2.44 6.28 -2.25
CA ILE A 64 -1.64 6.24 -3.47
C ILE A 64 -2.54 6.48 -4.67
N LYS A 65 -1.95 6.91 -5.77
CA LYS A 65 -2.68 7.14 -7.02
C LYS A 65 -3.04 5.79 -7.66
N ARG A 66 -4.17 5.78 -8.38
CA ARG A 66 -4.63 4.60 -9.08
C ARG A 66 -3.60 4.09 -10.09
N GLU A 67 -2.93 5.01 -10.80
CA GLU A 67 -1.89 4.68 -11.76
C GLU A 67 -0.68 4.03 -11.09
N THR A 68 -0.31 4.48 -9.89
CA THR A 68 0.77 3.89 -9.11
C THR A 68 0.43 2.46 -8.72
N ALA A 69 -0.81 2.22 -8.29
CA ALA A 69 -1.26 0.88 -7.95
C ALA A 69 -1.23 -0.04 -9.17
N SER A 70 -1.73 0.41 -10.31
CA SER A 70 -1.75 -0.36 -11.56
C SER A 70 -0.34 -0.71 -12.02
N ARG A 71 0.59 0.24 -11.94
CA ARG A 71 1.99 0.04 -12.33
C ARG A 71 2.65 -1.00 -11.43
N ASN A 72 2.45 -0.90 -10.12
CA ASN A 72 3.03 -1.85 -9.18
C ASN A 72 2.46 -3.25 -9.37
N LYS A 73 1.16 -3.39 -9.61
CA LYS A 73 0.54 -4.68 -9.91
C LYS A 73 1.18 -5.32 -11.14
N SER A 74 1.33 -4.56 -12.21
CA SER A 74 1.91 -5.04 -13.46
C SER A 74 3.36 -5.48 -13.28
N ARG A 75 4.17 -4.66 -12.62
CA ARG A 75 5.58 -4.96 -12.37
C ARG A 75 5.77 -6.19 -11.48
N LEU A 76 4.97 -6.30 -10.43
CA LEU A 76 5.05 -7.44 -9.51
C LEU A 76 4.58 -8.73 -10.19
N ALA A 77 3.52 -8.67 -10.99
CA ALA A 77 3.04 -9.81 -11.76
C ALA A 77 4.11 -10.31 -12.74
N THR A 78 4.79 -9.40 -13.44
CA THR A 78 5.89 -9.73 -14.34
C THR A 78 7.05 -10.38 -13.58
N PHE A 79 7.38 -9.83 -12.42
CA PHE A 79 8.45 -10.40 -11.57
C PHE A 79 8.11 -11.82 -11.14
N VAL A 80 6.90 -12.08 -10.67
CA VAL A 80 6.45 -13.40 -10.22
C VAL A 80 6.45 -14.40 -11.39
N ALA A 81 6.03 -13.97 -12.57
CA ALA A 81 5.98 -14.82 -13.76
C ALA A 81 7.38 -15.33 -14.18
N LYS A 82 8.42 -14.59 -13.81
CA LYS A 82 9.82 -14.95 -14.12
C LYS A 82 10.46 -15.82 -13.05
N LEU A 83 9.80 -16.06 -11.92
CA LEU A 83 10.33 -16.91 -10.86
C LEU A 83 10.29 -18.39 -11.27
N PRO A 84 11.26 -19.20 -10.79
CA PRO A 84 11.22 -20.63 -11.04
C PRO A 84 10.01 -21.29 -10.38
N ALA A 85 9.53 -22.32 -11.00
CA ALA A 85 8.36 -23.07 -10.50
C ALA A 85 8.65 -23.77 -9.17
#